data_2fc866f80e650681a0b1ebc7413897f9
#
_entry.id   2fc866f80e650681a0b1ebc7413897f9
#
_cell.length_a   1.000
_cell.length_b   1.000
_cell.length_c   1.000
_cell.angle_alpha   90.00
_cell.angle_beta   90.00
_cell.angle_gamma   90.00
#
_symmetry.space_group_name_H-M   'P 1'
#
loop_
_entity.id
_entity.type
_entity.pdbx_description
1 polymer ?
#
loop_
_entity_poly.entity_id
_entity_poly.type
_entity_poly.pdbx_seq_one_letter_code
_entity_poly.pdbx_strand_id
1 'polypeptide(L)'
;MKIKFRQKIYLWVLFVFLLFFNTVIFTLRAVQNSKNLARQKENLLAQQEYIIQQVVDDMSAVYQSRPLGIPYIISRYGSRHAARGILMWVANGDSVVYSSVENPADETLFTDFSEKRVSFVTDINGKKYFRVKSALTGDFRQYKTVIAFPLYEFYKEWNDTVTVIMAVCRGVSLIVAAVLYLLLNRITKPIEELNRATIEFGKGNLQARVEHITDDEVGQTAENFNIMAGKICSQMETLENAAKEKQNFIDNFSHEMRTPLTAISGYAQYMLSAPVTHEEYYSTLRIIAGQAKRLLNLADSMLNLTLMQNNKIEFEKINLKNLLENIPFPKIENIGFDIKCPGDIFIFGNETLIESLVINLVNNRFNACKADCKENHKVMVEGKSINGYVILSVEDNGVGMNRETLANVSRPFYRRDVARSRKNGGAGLGGSIIQKIVDLHRAKLQYFSKPGQGTKAEIIFTTLK
;
A
#
# COMPACT_ATOMS: atom_id res chain seq x y z
N MET A 1 5.23 -2.89 -28.39
CA MET A 1 5.37 -2.02 -27.22
C MET A 1 4.09 -2.07 -26.39
N LYS A 2 4.11 -2.68 -25.20
CA LYS A 2 2.89 -2.73 -24.35
C LYS A 2 2.62 -1.34 -23.80
N ILE A 3 1.52 -0.75 -24.21
CA ILE A 3 1.04 0.56 -23.69
C ILE A 3 0.83 0.40 -22.19
N LYS A 4 1.47 1.25 -21.37
CA LYS A 4 1.31 1.25 -19.91
C LYS A 4 -0.14 1.59 -19.55
N PHE A 5 -0.62 1.05 -18.43
CA PHE A 5 -1.99 1.26 -17.92
C PHE A 5 -2.40 2.74 -17.90
N ARG A 6 -1.52 3.62 -17.45
CA ARG A 6 -1.68 5.08 -17.45
C ARG A 6 -2.01 5.64 -18.86
N GLN A 7 -1.26 5.20 -19.88
CA GLN A 7 -1.46 5.67 -21.26
C GLN A 7 -2.80 5.18 -21.83
N LYS A 8 -3.24 3.98 -21.45
CA LYS A 8 -4.57 3.48 -21.83
C LYS A 8 -5.69 4.33 -21.26
N ILE A 9 -5.65 4.63 -19.96
CA ILE A 9 -6.67 5.48 -19.31
C ILE A 9 -6.68 6.86 -19.95
N TYR A 10 -5.51 7.51 -20.13
CA TYR A 10 -5.41 8.80 -20.75
C TYR A 10 -6.03 8.82 -22.15
N LEU A 11 -5.66 7.86 -23.00
CA LEU A 11 -6.18 7.77 -24.36
C LEU A 11 -7.69 7.51 -24.39
N TRP A 12 -8.21 6.66 -23.52
CA TRP A 12 -9.65 6.41 -23.44
C TRP A 12 -10.45 7.63 -22.97
N VAL A 13 -10.02 8.28 -21.91
CA VAL A 13 -10.69 9.49 -21.39
C VAL A 13 -10.63 10.61 -22.41
N LEU A 14 -9.46 10.84 -23.03
CA LEU A 14 -9.28 11.83 -24.08
C LEU A 14 -10.17 11.53 -25.29
N PHE A 15 -10.22 10.27 -25.73
CA PHE A 15 -11.07 9.86 -26.86
C PHE A 15 -12.56 10.10 -26.58
N VAL A 16 -13.06 9.68 -25.42
CA VAL A 16 -14.47 9.89 -25.02
C VAL A 16 -14.78 11.39 -24.92
N PHE A 17 -13.90 12.16 -24.34
CA PHE A 17 -14.05 13.61 -24.23
C PHE A 17 -14.10 14.29 -25.62
N LEU A 18 -13.16 13.96 -26.50
CA LEU A 18 -13.12 14.52 -27.86
C LEU A 18 -14.35 14.11 -28.68
N LEU A 19 -14.79 12.86 -28.56
CA LEU A 19 -15.98 12.37 -29.25
C LEU A 19 -17.23 13.13 -28.78
N PHE A 20 -17.45 13.23 -27.48
CA PHE A 20 -18.58 13.93 -26.89
C PHE A 20 -18.58 15.41 -27.32
N PHE A 21 -17.46 16.08 -27.19
CA PHE A 21 -17.32 17.49 -27.48
C PHE A 21 -17.57 17.80 -28.98
N ASN A 22 -17.00 16.97 -29.88
CA ASN A 22 -17.26 17.12 -31.33
C ASN A 22 -18.72 16.87 -31.68
N THR A 23 -19.36 15.87 -31.04
CA THR A 23 -20.78 15.60 -31.27
C THR A 23 -21.67 16.76 -30.84
N VAL A 24 -21.40 17.34 -29.67
CA VAL A 24 -22.11 18.54 -29.17
C VAL A 24 -21.97 19.73 -30.16
N ILE A 25 -20.74 20.01 -30.62
CA ILE A 25 -20.48 21.08 -31.59
C ILE A 25 -21.24 20.82 -32.89
N PHE A 26 -21.18 19.60 -33.40
CA PHE A 26 -21.87 19.22 -34.66
C PHE A 26 -23.38 19.41 -34.55
N THR A 27 -24.00 18.96 -33.46
CA THR A 27 -25.44 19.10 -33.21
C THR A 27 -25.85 20.55 -33.04
N LEU A 28 -25.11 21.31 -32.25
CA LEU A 28 -25.36 22.76 -32.10
C LEU A 28 -25.26 23.48 -33.44
N ARG A 29 -24.22 23.19 -34.24
CA ARG A 29 -24.05 23.74 -35.57
C ARG A 29 -25.23 23.43 -36.47
N ALA A 30 -25.69 22.20 -36.52
CA ALA A 30 -26.81 21.76 -37.36
C ALA A 30 -28.13 22.44 -36.95
N VAL A 31 -28.44 22.48 -35.66
CA VAL A 31 -29.66 23.08 -35.13
C VAL A 31 -29.66 24.63 -35.33
N GLN A 32 -28.54 25.28 -35.02
CA GLN A 32 -28.42 26.72 -35.14
C GLN A 32 -28.49 27.16 -36.62
N ASN A 33 -27.80 26.44 -37.54
CA ASN A 33 -27.83 26.70 -38.94
C ASN A 33 -29.26 26.59 -39.50
N SER A 34 -30.01 25.53 -39.16
CA SER A 34 -31.38 25.34 -39.63
C SER A 34 -32.33 26.45 -39.13
N LYS A 35 -32.24 26.84 -37.84
CA LYS A 35 -33.04 27.89 -37.24
C LYS A 35 -32.73 29.27 -37.84
N ASN A 36 -31.45 29.61 -37.97
CA ASN A 36 -31.01 30.89 -38.51
C ASN A 36 -31.42 31.02 -39.99
N LEU A 37 -31.25 29.98 -40.79
CA LEU A 37 -31.67 29.96 -42.19
C LEU A 37 -33.20 30.10 -42.33
N ALA A 38 -33.98 29.41 -41.49
CA ALA A 38 -35.43 29.52 -41.46
C ALA A 38 -35.87 30.97 -41.17
N ARG A 39 -35.30 31.56 -40.12
CA ARG A 39 -35.57 32.96 -39.72
C ARG A 39 -35.18 33.95 -40.80
N GLN A 40 -34.03 33.75 -41.46
CA GLN A 40 -33.57 34.60 -42.56
C GLN A 40 -34.52 34.50 -43.76
N LYS A 41 -34.98 33.31 -44.13
CA LYS A 41 -35.98 33.13 -45.21
C LYS A 41 -37.28 33.87 -44.90
N GLU A 42 -37.77 33.82 -43.67
CA GLU A 42 -38.98 34.48 -43.22
C GLU A 42 -38.84 36.03 -43.36
N ASN A 43 -37.71 36.59 -42.93
CA ASN A 43 -37.39 38.00 -43.09
C ASN A 43 -37.33 38.44 -44.56
N LEU A 44 -36.73 37.56 -45.40
CA LEU A 44 -36.63 37.86 -46.87
C LEU A 44 -37.99 37.77 -47.56
N LEU A 45 -38.89 36.87 -47.11
CA LEU A 45 -40.28 36.85 -47.60
C LEU A 45 -41.07 38.11 -47.23
N ALA A 46 -40.90 38.63 -46.02
CA ALA A 46 -41.51 39.89 -45.57
C ALA A 46 -40.93 41.06 -46.35
N GLN A 47 -39.61 41.07 -46.62
CA GLN A 47 -38.99 42.12 -47.46
C GLN A 47 -39.48 42.07 -48.90
N GLN A 48 -39.68 40.89 -49.47
CA GLN A 48 -40.25 40.72 -50.82
C GLN A 48 -41.68 41.30 -50.89
N GLU A 49 -42.50 40.98 -49.89
CA GLU A 49 -43.87 41.52 -49.82
C GLU A 49 -43.88 43.00 -49.74
N TYR A 50 -43.03 43.65 -48.95
CA TYR A 50 -42.87 45.05 -48.84
C TYR A 50 -42.46 45.72 -50.20
N ILE A 51 -41.47 45.14 -50.91
CA ILE A 51 -41.03 45.56 -52.20
C ILE A 51 -42.19 45.52 -53.21
N ILE A 52 -42.93 44.41 -53.25
CA ILE A 52 -44.07 44.29 -54.16
C ILE A 52 -45.15 45.34 -53.89
N GLN A 53 -45.50 45.54 -52.61
CA GLN A 53 -46.51 46.47 -52.19
C GLN A 53 -46.12 47.92 -52.67
N GLN A 54 -44.87 48.32 -52.42
CA GLN A 54 -44.38 49.64 -52.91
C GLN A 54 -44.46 49.78 -54.45
N VAL A 55 -44.08 48.67 -55.14
CA VAL A 55 -44.17 48.69 -56.62
C VAL A 55 -45.60 48.86 -57.09
N VAL A 56 -46.54 48.12 -56.47
CA VAL A 56 -47.95 48.17 -56.80
C VAL A 56 -48.58 49.50 -56.48
N ASP A 57 -48.24 50.09 -55.32
CA ASP A 57 -48.73 51.44 -54.93
C ASP A 57 -48.29 52.52 -55.89
N ASP A 58 -46.99 52.54 -56.26
CA ASP A 58 -46.46 53.49 -57.24
C ASP A 58 -47.04 53.27 -58.66
N MET A 59 -47.22 52.00 -59.02
CA MET A 59 -47.89 51.68 -60.32
C MET A 59 -49.34 52.13 -60.35
N SER A 60 -50.08 51.96 -59.27
CA SER A 60 -51.48 52.38 -59.13
C SER A 60 -51.64 53.93 -59.27
N ALA A 61 -50.69 54.64 -58.64
CA ALA A 61 -50.67 56.12 -58.71
C ALA A 61 -50.41 56.63 -60.14
N VAL A 62 -49.61 55.94 -60.94
CA VAL A 62 -49.24 56.36 -62.32
C VAL A 62 -50.23 55.82 -63.35
N TYR A 63 -50.82 54.62 -63.10
CA TYR A 63 -51.74 53.99 -64.08
C TYR A 63 -52.91 54.86 -64.52
N GLN A 64 -53.49 55.62 -63.59
CA GLN A 64 -54.60 56.53 -63.87
C GLN A 64 -54.19 57.77 -64.70
N SER A 65 -52.91 58.20 -64.63
CA SER A 65 -52.43 59.42 -65.29
C SER A 65 -51.64 59.18 -66.58
N ARG A 66 -50.82 58.07 -66.60
CA ARG A 66 -49.95 57.70 -67.76
C ARG A 66 -49.65 56.24 -67.79
N PRO A 67 -50.45 55.37 -68.48
CA PRO A 67 -50.25 53.88 -68.51
C PRO A 67 -48.87 53.49 -69.07
N LEU A 68 -48.22 54.23 -69.95
CA LEU A 68 -46.88 54.00 -70.48
C LEU A 68 -45.75 54.17 -69.45
N GLY A 69 -46.06 54.70 -68.28
CA GLY A 69 -45.05 54.85 -67.13
C GLY A 69 -44.75 53.61 -66.34
N ILE A 70 -45.50 52.51 -66.47
CA ILE A 70 -45.33 51.28 -65.72
C ILE A 70 -43.92 50.64 -65.87
N PRO A 71 -43.38 50.44 -67.10
CA PRO A 71 -42.04 49.89 -67.28
C PRO A 71 -40.96 50.74 -66.63
N TYR A 72 -41.12 52.09 -66.60
CA TYR A 72 -40.19 52.97 -65.92
C TYR A 72 -40.16 52.76 -64.38
N ILE A 73 -41.35 52.62 -63.79
CA ILE A 73 -41.45 52.32 -62.33
C ILE A 73 -40.76 51.01 -62.01
N ILE A 74 -41.05 49.95 -62.73
CA ILE A 74 -40.47 48.61 -62.56
C ILE A 74 -38.94 48.68 -62.69
N SER A 75 -38.43 49.35 -63.73
CA SER A 75 -37.00 49.55 -63.99
C SER A 75 -36.33 50.36 -62.87
N ARG A 76 -36.96 51.37 -62.35
CA ARG A 76 -36.45 52.21 -61.24
C ARG A 76 -36.29 51.34 -59.94
N TYR A 77 -37.30 50.54 -59.59
CA TYR A 77 -37.21 49.64 -58.44
C TYR A 77 -36.18 48.55 -58.65
N GLY A 78 -36.18 47.94 -59.84
CA GLY A 78 -35.22 46.90 -60.18
C GLY A 78 -33.76 47.39 -60.09
N SER A 79 -33.45 48.53 -60.69
CA SER A 79 -32.10 49.14 -60.63
C SER A 79 -31.70 49.54 -59.22
N ARG A 80 -32.63 50.10 -58.44
CA ARG A 80 -32.36 50.47 -57.03
C ARG A 80 -32.05 49.28 -56.18
N HIS A 81 -32.74 48.14 -56.37
CA HIS A 81 -32.51 46.93 -55.62
C HIS A 81 -31.30 46.14 -56.16
N ALA A 82 -31.02 46.19 -57.46
CA ALA A 82 -29.81 45.60 -58.05
C ALA A 82 -28.51 46.17 -57.42
N ALA A 83 -28.49 47.50 -57.13
CA ALA A 83 -27.38 48.16 -56.42
C ALA A 83 -27.13 47.61 -55.02
N ARG A 84 -28.09 46.89 -54.45
CA ARG A 84 -27.99 46.16 -53.16
C ARG A 84 -27.77 44.66 -53.32
N GLY A 85 -27.48 44.18 -54.55
CA GLY A 85 -27.30 42.80 -54.88
C GLY A 85 -28.59 41.96 -54.96
N ILE A 86 -29.77 42.58 -54.84
CA ILE A 86 -31.06 41.92 -55.00
C ILE A 86 -31.41 41.93 -56.51
N LEU A 87 -31.55 40.72 -57.06
CA LEU A 87 -31.89 40.57 -58.46
C LEU A 87 -33.41 40.53 -58.63
N MET A 88 -33.92 41.26 -59.65
CA MET A 88 -35.36 41.32 -59.94
C MET A 88 -35.64 41.14 -61.43
N TRP A 89 -36.64 40.33 -61.71
CA TRP A 89 -37.17 40.03 -63.03
C TRP A 89 -38.67 40.28 -63.00
N VAL A 90 -39.17 40.97 -63.99
CA VAL A 90 -40.61 41.19 -64.13
C VAL A 90 -41.03 40.91 -65.58
N ALA A 91 -42.10 40.15 -65.76
CA ALA A 91 -42.71 39.85 -67.07
C ALA A 91 -44.17 40.18 -67.04
N ASN A 92 -44.71 40.58 -68.22
CA ASN A 92 -46.13 40.80 -68.50
C ASN A 92 -46.55 39.78 -69.58
N GLY A 93 -47.29 38.72 -69.16
CA GLY A 93 -47.49 37.54 -69.99
C GLY A 93 -46.17 36.89 -70.34
N ASP A 94 -45.83 36.76 -71.63
CA ASP A 94 -44.61 36.14 -72.12
C ASP A 94 -43.47 37.16 -72.38
N SER A 95 -43.74 38.47 -72.25
CA SER A 95 -42.76 39.53 -72.51
C SER A 95 -42.04 39.94 -71.20
N VAL A 96 -40.69 39.97 -71.22
CA VAL A 96 -39.90 40.44 -70.09
C VAL A 96 -39.90 41.95 -70.08
N VAL A 97 -40.44 42.56 -69.05
CA VAL A 97 -40.52 44.08 -68.90
C VAL A 97 -39.24 44.59 -68.25
N TYR A 98 -38.62 43.80 -67.35
CA TYR A 98 -37.38 44.16 -66.68
C TYR A 98 -36.56 42.96 -66.28
N SER A 99 -35.25 43.02 -66.43
CA SER A 99 -34.30 42.07 -65.95
C SER A 99 -33.09 42.76 -65.34
N SER A 100 -32.72 42.40 -64.16
CA SER A 100 -31.48 42.84 -63.47
C SER A 100 -30.19 42.19 -64.03
N VAL A 101 -30.29 41.22 -64.92
CA VAL A 101 -29.17 40.55 -65.58
C VAL A 101 -29.38 40.53 -67.07
N GLU A 102 -28.35 40.90 -67.83
CA GLU A 102 -28.48 41.06 -69.30
C GLU A 102 -28.76 39.75 -70.05
N ASN A 103 -28.42 38.66 -69.53
CA ASN A 103 -28.75 37.30 -70.09
C ASN A 103 -29.28 36.43 -69.00
N PRO A 104 -30.59 36.28 -68.85
CA PRO A 104 -31.12 35.28 -67.94
C PRO A 104 -30.80 33.85 -68.52
N ALA A 105 -29.71 33.24 -68.01
CA ALA A 105 -29.31 31.92 -68.45
C ALA A 105 -30.31 30.80 -68.03
N ASP A 106 -31.49 31.19 -67.56
CA ASP A 106 -32.47 30.25 -66.97
C ASP A 106 -33.84 30.54 -67.66
N GLU A 107 -34.07 29.84 -68.77
CA GLU A 107 -35.35 29.84 -69.47
C GLU A 107 -36.54 29.42 -68.56
N THR A 108 -36.30 28.87 -67.41
CA THR A 108 -37.32 28.46 -66.44
C THR A 108 -37.70 29.61 -65.45
N LEU A 109 -37.16 30.79 -65.60
CA LEU A 109 -37.46 31.91 -64.70
C LEU A 109 -38.96 32.17 -64.54
N PHE A 110 -39.70 32.09 -65.65
CA PHE A 110 -41.13 32.34 -65.66
C PHE A 110 -41.99 31.11 -65.95
N THR A 111 -41.39 29.92 -66.03
CA THR A 111 -42.16 28.67 -66.13
C THR A 111 -42.67 28.30 -64.73
N ASP A 112 -43.78 27.54 -64.66
CA ASP A 112 -44.37 27.07 -63.39
C ASP A 112 -44.77 28.20 -62.42
N PHE A 113 -45.32 29.29 -62.88
CA PHE A 113 -45.89 30.26 -61.97
C PHE A 113 -47.22 29.76 -61.40
N SER A 114 -47.24 29.48 -60.16
CA SER A 114 -48.47 29.22 -59.38
C SER A 114 -49.03 30.55 -58.88
N GLU A 115 -50.36 30.63 -58.70
CA GLU A 115 -50.97 31.74 -58.02
C GLU A 115 -50.51 32.00 -56.62
N LYS A 116 -49.91 30.95 -56.01
CA LYS A 116 -49.30 31.03 -54.70
C LYS A 116 -47.81 31.35 -54.78
N ARG A 117 -47.32 32.15 -53.85
CA ARG A 117 -45.91 32.46 -53.68
C ARG A 117 -45.07 31.19 -53.56
N VAL A 118 -44.05 31.02 -54.41
CA VAL A 118 -43.12 29.90 -54.38
C VAL A 118 -41.72 30.42 -54.05
N SER A 119 -41.07 29.83 -53.11
CA SER A 119 -39.71 30.21 -52.68
C SER A 119 -38.78 29.02 -52.60
N PHE A 120 -37.55 29.20 -53.10
CA PHE A 120 -36.49 28.16 -53.05
C PHE A 120 -35.12 28.80 -53.12
N VAL A 121 -34.09 28.05 -52.68
CA VAL A 121 -32.70 28.49 -52.79
C VAL A 121 -32.15 27.95 -54.12
N THR A 122 -31.49 28.86 -54.86
CA THR A 122 -30.88 28.59 -56.18
C THR A 122 -29.44 29.09 -56.19
N ASP A 123 -28.61 28.55 -57.07
CA ASP A 123 -27.29 29.06 -57.37
C ASP A 123 -27.34 29.89 -58.65
N ILE A 124 -26.80 31.12 -58.61
CA ILE A 124 -26.69 32.01 -59.74
C ILE A 124 -25.21 32.46 -59.79
N ASN A 125 -24.49 32.03 -60.82
CA ASN A 125 -23.05 32.33 -61.02
C ASN A 125 -22.17 32.00 -59.80
N GLY A 126 -22.38 30.81 -59.14
CA GLY A 126 -21.61 30.35 -57.99
C GLY A 126 -21.99 31.02 -56.67
N LYS A 127 -23.03 31.84 -56.65
CA LYS A 127 -23.56 32.52 -55.44
C LYS A 127 -24.97 32.02 -55.13
N LYS A 128 -25.22 31.71 -53.86
CA LYS A 128 -26.54 31.26 -53.40
C LYS A 128 -27.48 32.44 -53.21
N TYR A 129 -28.66 32.33 -53.81
CA TYR A 129 -29.75 33.28 -53.68
C TYR A 129 -31.02 32.60 -53.18
N PHE A 130 -31.81 33.33 -52.38
CA PHE A 130 -33.18 32.94 -52.04
C PHE A 130 -34.11 33.57 -53.05
N ARG A 131 -34.65 32.79 -53.95
CA ARG A 131 -35.52 33.19 -55.05
C ARG A 131 -36.98 33.07 -54.61
N VAL A 132 -37.76 34.13 -54.84
CA VAL A 132 -39.18 34.19 -54.56
C VAL A 132 -39.91 34.54 -55.86
N LYS A 133 -40.78 33.67 -56.27
CA LYS A 133 -41.67 33.83 -57.44
C LYS A 133 -43.07 34.27 -56.94
N SER A 134 -43.66 35.30 -57.45
CA SER A 134 -45.04 35.75 -57.16
C SER A 134 -45.60 36.64 -58.29
N ALA A 135 -46.90 36.67 -58.44
CA ALA A 135 -47.59 37.72 -59.25
C ALA A 135 -47.66 39.01 -58.39
N LEU A 136 -47.79 40.15 -59.05
CA LEU A 136 -48.17 41.40 -58.38
C LEU A 136 -49.64 41.34 -57.90
N THR A 137 -50.02 42.21 -56.99
CA THR A 137 -51.35 42.20 -56.37
C THR A 137 -52.27 43.20 -57.04
N GLY A 138 -53.60 43.11 -56.80
CA GLY A 138 -54.60 44.03 -57.32
C GLY A 138 -54.79 43.93 -58.84
N ASP A 139 -54.91 45.04 -59.53
CA ASP A 139 -55.12 45.19 -60.98
C ASP A 139 -53.90 44.80 -61.85
N PHE A 140 -52.76 44.45 -61.17
CA PHE A 140 -51.48 44.18 -61.86
C PHE A 140 -51.12 42.63 -61.80
N ARG A 141 -52.11 41.76 -61.60
CA ARG A 141 -51.86 40.32 -61.47
C ARG A 141 -51.23 39.67 -62.72
N GLN A 142 -51.40 40.31 -63.91
CA GLN A 142 -50.74 39.90 -65.15
C GLN A 142 -49.19 40.02 -65.09
N TYR A 143 -48.64 40.83 -64.17
CA TYR A 143 -47.20 40.98 -64.01
C TYR A 143 -46.66 39.90 -63.06
N LYS A 144 -45.82 39.03 -63.58
CA LYS A 144 -45.10 37.99 -62.87
C LYS A 144 -43.77 38.55 -62.39
N THR A 145 -43.44 38.40 -61.12
CA THR A 145 -42.18 38.87 -60.51
C THR A 145 -41.35 37.69 -59.95
N VAL A 146 -40.05 37.80 -60.17
CA VAL A 146 -39.05 36.94 -59.54
C VAL A 146 -38.06 37.85 -58.87
N ILE A 147 -37.93 37.75 -57.53
CA ILE A 147 -36.98 38.49 -56.75
C ILE A 147 -36.00 37.48 -56.10
N ALA A 148 -34.69 37.69 -56.28
CA ALA A 148 -33.66 36.86 -55.73
C ALA A 148 -32.76 37.65 -54.73
N PHE A 149 -32.80 37.24 -53.47
CA PHE A 149 -32.05 37.87 -52.41
C PHE A 149 -30.70 37.08 -52.16
N PRO A 150 -29.59 37.81 -52.05
CA PRO A 150 -28.29 37.20 -51.86
C PRO A 150 -28.21 36.55 -50.48
N LEU A 151 -27.82 35.27 -50.44
CA LEU A 151 -27.54 34.54 -49.21
C LEU A 151 -26.04 34.40 -48.95
N TYR A 152 -25.18 34.84 -49.89
CA TYR A 152 -23.73 34.61 -49.75
C TYR A 152 -23.13 35.34 -48.55
N GLU A 153 -23.61 36.54 -48.20
CA GLU A 153 -23.16 37.27 -47.00
C GLU A 153 -23.55 36.53 -45.72
N PHE A 154 -24.77 36.04 -45.64
CA PHE A 154 -25.23 35.19 -44.53
C PHE A 154 -24.37 33.95 -44.37
N TYR A 155 -24.07 33.26 -45.46
CA TYR A 155 -23.20 32.08 -45.39
C TYR A 155 -21.75 32.41 -45.01
N LYS A 156 -21.23 33.55 -45.44
CA LYS A 156 -19.90 34.05 -45.08
C LYS A 156 -19.82 34.38 -43.60
N GLU A 157 -20.68 35.22 -43.07
CA GLU A 157 -20.75 35.58 -41.65
C GLU A 157 -20.94 34.32 -40.77
N TRP A 158 -21.79 33.39 -41.22
CA TRP A 158 -21.98 32.11 -40.55
C TRP A 158 -20.69 31.29 -40.50
N ASN A 159 -19.99 31.19 -41.62
CA ASN A 159 -18.73 30.43 -41.71
C ASN A 159 -17.63 31.06 -40.85
N ASP A 160 -17.53 32.35 -40.78
CA ASP A 160 -16.60 33.11 -39.96
C ASP A 160 -16.89 32.83 -38.46
N THR A 161 -18.16 32.92 -38.06
CA THR A 161 -18.60 32.59 -36.70
C THR A 161 -18.25 31.13 -36.32
N VAL A 162 -18.52 30.19 -37.21
CA VAL A 162 -18.17 28.78 -36.99
C VAL A 162 -16.66 28.56 -36.85
N THR A 163 -15.88 29.31 -37.65
CA THR A 163 -14.41 29.23 -37.58
C THR A 163 -13.88 29.67 -36.22
N VAL A 164 -14.40 30.79 -35.69
CA VAL A 164 -14.05 31.27 -34.35
C VAL A 164 -14.44 30.25 -33.26
N ILE A 165 -15.67 29.71 -33.31
CA ILE A 165 -16.12 28.69 -32.38
C ILE A 165 -15.21 27.49 -32.42
N MET A 166 -14.85 27.01 -33.61
CA MET A 166 -13.95 25.86 -33.78
C MET A 166 -12.54 26.13 -33.21
N ALA A 167 -12.02 27.35 -33.35
CA ALA A 167 -10.74 27.75 -32.81
C ALA A 167 -10.77 27.75 -31.27
N VAL A 168 -11.79 28.30 -30.65
CA VAL A 168 -11.99 28.31 -29.19
C VAL A 168 -12.12 26.87 -28.67
N CYS A 169 -12.93 26.06 -29.33
CA CYS A 169 -13.12 24.65 -28.94
C CYS A 169 -11.82 23.85 -29.00
N ARG A 170 -10.97 24.06 -30.01
CA ARG A 170 -9.64 23.44 -30.07
C ARG A 170 -8.75 23.85 -28.89
N GLY A 171 -8.75 25.16 -28.58
CA GLY A 171 -7.99 25.69 -27.44
C GLY A 171 -8.41 25.06 -26.13
N VAL A 172 -9.71 24.99 -25.85
CA VAL A 172 -10.25 24.34 -24.65
C VAL A 172 -9.87 22.87 -24.61
N SER A 173 -9.98 22.16 -25.73
CA SER A 173 -9.62 20.72 -25.80
C SER A 173 -8.14 20.47 -25.47
N LEU A 174 -7.24 21.34 -25.93
CA LEU A 174 -5.81 21.26 -25.62
C LEU A 174 -5.54 21.49 -24.13
N ILE A 175 -6.19 22.48 -23.52
CA ILE A 175 -6.08 22.77 -22.09
C ILE A 175 -6.55 21.56 -21.26
N VAL A 176 -7.72 21.01 -21.59
CA VAL A 176 -8.26 19.83 -20.89
C VAL A 176 -7.33 18.62 -21.03
N ALA A 177 -6.79 18.39 -22.23
CA ALA A 177 -5.83 17.31 -22.45
C ALA A 177 -4.56 17.48 -21.59
N ALA A 178 -4.03 18.71 -21.49
CA ALA A 178 -2.87 19.01 -20.66
C ALA A 178 -3.17 18.80 -19.16
N VAL A 179 -4.31 19.30 -18.68
CA VAL A 179 -4.74 19.12 -17.28
C VAL A 179 -4.92 17.64 -16.94
N LEU A 180 -5.60 16.88 -17.79
CA LEU A 180 -5.77 15.44 -17.61
C LEU A 180 -4.42 14.69 -17.56
N TYR A 181 -3.48 15.07 -18.40
CA TYR A 181 -2.14 14.49 -18.39
C TYR A 181 -1.41 14.73 -17.05
N LEU A 182 -1.47 15.97 -16.55
CA LEU A 182 -0.86 16.33 -15.28
C LEU A 182 -1.52 15.59 -14.09
N LEU A 183 -2.85 15.54 -14.04
CA LEU A 183 -3.60 14.85 -13.01
C LEU A 183 -3.29 13.33 -12.99
N LEU A 184 -3.33 12.69 -14.16
CA LEU A 184 -3.03 11.27 -14.25
C LEU A 184 -1.58 10.94 -13.86
N ASN A 185 -0.64 11.82 -14.20
CA ASN A 185 0.75 11.68 -13.75
C ASN A 185 0.86 11.74 -12.22
N ARG A 186 0.16 12.68 -11.60
CA ARG A 186 0.18 12.87 -10.14
C ARG A 186 -0.41 11.67 -9.40
N ILE A 187 -1.49 11.07 -9.93
CA ILE A 187 -2.17 9.93 -9.29
C ILE A 187 -1.43 8.61 -9.54
N THR A 188 -0.92 8.38 -10.75
CA THR A 188 -0.38 7.07 -11.11
C THR A 188 1.06 6.84 -10.70
N LYS A 189 1.87 7.90 -10.56
CA LYS A 189 3.27 7.78 -10.16
C LYS A 189 3.45 7.14 -8.77
N PRO A 190 2.75 7.57 -7.71
CA PRO A 190 2.84 6.92 -6.40
C PRO A 190 2.42 5.45 -6.42
N ILE A 191 1.40 5.09 -7.22
CA ILE A 191 0.96 3.71 -7.38
C ILE A 191 2.05 2.84 -8.05
N GLU A 192 2.73 3.36 -9.08
CA GLU A 192 3.85 2.67 -9.72
C GLU A 192 5.02 2.48 -8.72
N GLU A 193 5.31 3.46 -7.87
CA GLU A 193 6.35 3.37 -6.82
C GLU A 193 5.99 2.32 -5.77
N LEU A 194 4.75 2.32 -5.28
CA LEU A 194 4.26 1.31 -4.34
C LEU A 194 4.34 -0.11 -4.93
N ASN A 195 3.89 -0.28 -6.18
CA ASN A 195 3.96 -1.56 -6.86
C ASN A 195 5.41 -2.05 -7.03
N ARG A 196 6.33 -1.15 -7.39
CA ARG A 196 7.76 -1.47 -7.50
C ARG A 196 8.35 -1.89 -6.16
N ALA A 197 8.08 -1.13 -5.09
CA ALA A 197 8.53 -1.46 -3.74
C ALA A 197 8.00 -2.83 -3.29
N THR A 198 6.73 -3.12 -3.56
CA THR A 198 6.10 -4.41 -3.24
C THR A 198 6.75 -5.57 -4.00
N ILE A 199 7.04 -5.40 -5.29
CA ILE A 199 7.72 -6.43 -6.11
C ILE A 199 9.14 -6.67 -5.61
N GLU A 200 9.91 -5.62 -5.32
CA GLU A 200 11.29 -5.74 -4.82
C GLU A 200 11.31 -6.40 -3.43
N PHE A 201 10.37 -6.04 -2.56
CA PHE A 201 10.21 -6.69 -1.25
C PHE A 201 9.90 -8.18 -1.40
N GLY A 202 9.00 -8.55 -2.31
CA GLY A 202 8.66 -9.94 -2.62
C GLY A 202 9.81 -10.75 -3.24
N LYS A 203 10.77 -10.10 -3.88
CA LYS A 203 12.00 -10.75 -4.39
C LYS A 203 13.08 -10.92 -3.31
N GLY A 204 12.83 -10.50 -2.08
CA GLY A 204 13.76 -10.64 -0.96
C GLY A 204 14.54 -9.36 -0.61
N ASN A 205 14.32 -8.24 -1.31
CA ASN A 205 14.87 -6.97 -0.88
C ASN A 205 14.04 -6.40 0.28
N LEU A 206 14.32 -6.86 1.49
CA LEU A 206 13.58 -6.50 2.70
C LEU A 206 13.74 -5.01 3.10
N GLN A 207 14.68 -4.29 2.48
CA GLN A 207 14.89 -2.86 2.70
C GLN A 207 14.06 -1.98 1.76
N ALA A 208 13.36 -2.56 0.79
CA ALA A 208 12.50 -1.80 -0.13
C ALA A 208 11.40 -1.08 0.64
N ARG A 209 11.29 0.23 0.41
CA ARG A 209 10.26 1.11 1.00
C ARG A 209 9.74 2.06 -0.06
N VAL A 210 8.55 2.60 0.19
CA VAL A 210 8.00 3.72 -0.58
C VAL A 210 8.48 5.01 0.09
N GLU A 211 9.22 5.83 -0.67
CA GLU A 211 9.82 7.07 -0.15
C GLU A 211 8.86 8.26 -0.26
N HIS A 212 8.12 8.36 -1.36
CA HIS A 212 7.20 9.46 -1.60
C HIS A 212 5.79 9.07 -1.16
N ILE A 213 5.41 9.54 0.02
CA ILE A 213 4.06 9.33 0.58
C ILE A 213 3.23 10.57 0.28
N THR A 214 2.08 10.38 -0.37
CA THR A 214 1.10 11.45 -0.66
C THR A 214 0.11 11.57 0.50
N ASP A 215 -0.57 12.74 0.62
CA ASP A 215 -1.58 12.97 1.66
C ASP A 215 -2.98 12.49 1.22
N ASP A 216 -3.04 11.31 0.58
CA ASP A 216 -4.27 10.71 0.07
C ASP A 216 -4.35 9.21 0.43
N GLU A 217 -5.36 8.51 -0.06
CA GLU A 217 -5.58 7.06 0.18
C GLU A 217 -4.41 6.22 -0.37
N VAL A 218 -3.72 6.69 -1.40
CA VAL A 218 -2.54 6.01 -1.95
C VAL A 218 -1.37 6.15 -0.99
N GLY A 219 -1.18 7.35 -0.43
CA GLY A 219 -0.16 7.60 0.60
C GLY A 219 -0.40 6.77 1.86
N GLN A 220 -1.64 6.68 2.33
CA GLN A 220 -1.99 5.82 3.46
C GLN A 220 -1.68 4.34 3.18
N THR A 221 -1.92 3.88 1.95
CA THR A 221 -1.58 2.50 1.54
C THR A 221 -0.07 2.28 1.52
N ALA A 222 0.71 3.27 1.06
CA ALA A 222 2.17 3.24 1.05
C ALA A 222 2.74 3.20 2.49
N GLU A 223 2.18 3.97 3.40
CA GLU A 223 2.55 3.95 4.82
C GLU A 223 2.26 2.60 5.47
N ASN A 224 1.05 2.05 5.24
CA ASN A 224 0.68 0.71 5.72
C ASN A 224 1.62 -0.37 5.18
N PHE A 225 2.02 -0.28 3.90
CA PHE A 225 3.04 -1.17 3.34
C PHE A 225 4.37 -1.06 4.08
N ASN A 226 4.86 0.17 4.34
CA ASN A 226 6.11 0.39 5.05
C ASN A 226 6.08 -0.16 6.49
N ILE A 227 4.96 0.01 7.20
CA ILE A 227 4.73 -0.57 8.54
C ILE A 227 4.75 -2.09 8.50
N MET A 228 4.02 -2.69 7.54
CA MET A 228 4.00 -4.14 7.35
C MET A 228 5.39 -4.70 7.04
N ALA A 229 6.11 -4.07 6.11
CA ALA A 229 7.47 -4.44 5.75
C ALA A 229 8.42 -4.38 6.96
N GLY A 230 8.29 -3.34 7.80
CA GLY A 230 9.04 -3.22 9.05
C GLY A 230 8.77 -4.36 10.04
N LYS A 231 7.49 -4.72 10.22
CA LYS A 231 7.10 -5.85 11.09
C LYS A 231 7.65 -7.18 10.59
N ILE A 232 7.58 -7.44 9.27
CA ILE A 232 8.12 -8.67 8.68
C ILE A 232 9.63 -8.75 8.89
N CYS A 233 10.38 -7.66 8.67
CA CYS A 233 11.83 -7.63 8.93
C CYS A 233 12.15 -7.96 10.38
N SER A 234 11.48 -7.34 11.33
CA SER A 234 11.68 -7.60 12.76
C SER A 234 11.35 -9.05 13.15
N GLN A 235 10.29 -9.63 12.58
CA GLN A 235 9.93 -11.03 12.81
C GLN A 235 10.97 -11.99 12.21
N MET A 236 11.48 -11.70 11.00
CA MET A 236 12.54 -12.50 10.38
C MET A 236 13.82 -12.48 11.20
N GLU A 237 14.25 -11.30 11.66
CA GLU A 237 15.42 -11.17 12.54
C GLU A 237 15.26 -11.99 13.84
N THR A 238 14.07 -11.92 14.45
CA THR A 238 13.74 -12.71 15.65
C THR A 238 13.81 -14.21 15.37
N LEU A 239 13.27 -14.66 14.24
CA LEU A 239 13.31 -16.07 13.83
C LEU A 239 14.73 -16.54 13.51
N GLU A 240 15.53 -15.73 12.82
CA GLU A 240 16.93 -16.06 12.53
C GLU A 240 17.75 -16.18 13.82
N ASN A 241 17.58 -15.25 14.76
CA ASN A 241 18.23 -15.30 16.06
C ASN A 241 17.83 -16.55 16.84
N ALA A 242 16.53 -16.88 16.90
CA ALA A 242 16.04 -18.09 17.55
C ALA A 242 16.56 -19.38 16.87
N ALA A 243 16.63 -19.41 15.54
CA ALA A 243 17.20 -20.53 14.80
C ALA A 243 18.69 -20.70 15.09
N LYS A 244 19.45 -19.61 15.14
CA LYS A 244 20.88 -19.60 15.49
C LYS A 244 21.13 -20.06 16.92
N GLU A 245 20.33 -19.60 17.86
CA GLU A 245 20.40 -20.06 19.26
C GLU A 245 20.11 -21.55 19.37
N LYS A 246 19.10 -22.07 18.67
CA LYS A 246 18.77 -23.48 18.61
C LYS A 246 19.91 -24.30 18.00
N GLN A 247 20.53 -23.82 16.92
CA GLN A 247 21.66 -24.51 16.30
C GLN A 247 22.87 -24.57 17.26
N ASN A 248 23.23 -23.43 17.88
CA ASN A 248 24.31 -23.38 18.86
C ASN A 248 24.06 -24.34 20.04
N PHE A 249 22.79 -24.45 20.48
CA PHE A 249 22.42 -25.39 21.53
C PHE A 249 22.68 -26.85 21.10
N ILE A 250 22.27 -27.25 19.88
CA ILE A 250 22.48 -28.60 19.33
C ILE A 250 23.97 -28.89 19.19
N ASP A 251 24.75 -27.97 18.68
CA ASP A 251 26.18 -28.13 18.46
C ASP A 251 26.92 -28.33 19.80
N ASN A 252 26.63 -27.50 20.81
CA ASN A 252 27.21 -27.63 22.15
C ASN A 252 26.81 -28.92 22.83
N PHE A 253 25.53 -29.35 22.72
CA PHE A 253 25.05 -30.61 23.24
C PHE A 253 25.80 -31.81 22.64
N SER A 254 25.97 -31.81 21.32
CA SER A 254 26.68 -32.83 20.57
C SER A 254 28.15 -32.93 21.03
N HIS A 255 28.79 -31.81 21.28
CA HIS A 255 30.15 -31.75 21.79
C HIS A 255 30.27 -32.28 23.23
N GLU A 256 29.36 -31.89 24.13
CA GLU A 256 29.36 -32.32 25.53
C GLU A 256 28.98 -33.80 25.68
N MET A 257 28.23 -34.40 24.74
CA MET A 257 27.97 -35.83 24.68
C MET A 257 29.14 -36.63 24.10
N ARG A 258 29.79 -36.12 23.05
CA ARG A 258 30.91 -36.84 22.38
C ARG A 258 32.08 -37.08 23.32
N THR A 259 32.43 -36.13 24.15
CA THR A 259 33.57 -36.22 25.08
C THR A 259 33.49 -37.41 26.05
N PRO A 260 32.41 -37.54 26.86
CA PRO A 260 32.29 -38.70 27.77
C PRO A 260 32.16 -40.00 27.01
N LEU A 261 31.46 -40.04 25.86
CA LEU A 261 31.29 -41.24 25.06
C LEU A 261 32.65 -41.75 24.52
N THR A 262 33.48 -40.82 24.00
CA THR A 262 34.84 -41.15 23.53
C THR A 262 35.71 -41.67 24.70
N ALA A 263 35.61 -41.08 25.88
CA ALA A 263 36.34 -41.56 27.05
C ALA A 263 35.88 -42.96 27.47
N ILE A 264 34.57 -43.24 27.54
CA ILE A 264 34.03 -44.57 27.85
C ILE A 264 34.55 -45.59 26.84
N SER A 265 34.41 -45.28 25.53
CA SER A 265 34.86 -46.19 24.46
C SER A 265 36.38 -46.44 24.51
N GLY A 266 37.18 -45.39 24.70
CA GLY A 266 38.64 -45.51 24.77
C GLY A 266 39.11 -46.33 25.96
N TYR A 267 38.57 -46.09 27.15
CA TYR A 267 38.91 -46.84 28.33
C TYR A 267 38.41 -48.29 28.26
N ALA A 268 37.24 -48.56 27.72
CA ALA A 268 36.74 -49.91 27.48
C ALA A 268 37.64 -50.67 26.48
N GLN A 269 38.05 -50.02 25.36
CA GLN A 269 39.00 -50.62 24.42
C GLN A 269 40.38 -50.93 25.06
N TYR A 270 40.89 -50.00 25.89
CA TYR A 270 42.13 -50.23 26.64
C TYR A 270 42.05 -51.46 27.48
N MET A 271 40.94 -51.64 28.22
CA MET A 271 40.73 -52.82 29.07
C MET A 271 40.63 -54.11 28.27
N LEU A 272 40.18 -54.10 27.04
CA LEU A 272 40.04 -55.24 26.15
C LEU A 272 41.39 -55.65 25.47
N SER A 273 42.27 -54.66 25.24
CA SER A 273 43.45 -54.84 24.39
C SER A 273 44.79 -54.93 25.15
N ALA A 274 44.84 -54.61 26.45
CA ALA A 274 46.05 -54.56 27.23
C ALA A 274 45.90 -55.37 28.51
N PRO A 275 46.96 -56.10 28.98
CA PRO A 275 46.98 -56.68 30.30
C PRO A 275 47.01 -55.56 31.35
N VAL A 276 45.96 -55.45 32.15
CA VAL A 276 45.78 -54.40 33.16
C VAL A 276 46.03 -55.01 34.59
N THR A 277 46.65 -54.23 35.44
CA THR A 277 46.79 -54.57 36.86
C THR A 277 45.42 -54.46 37.58
N HIS A 278 45.30 -55.12 38.73
CA HIS A 278 44.06 -55.07 39.52
C HIS A 278 43.69 -53.62 39.91
N GLU A 279 44.64 -52.75 40.19
CA GLU A 279 44.42 -51.32 40.50
C GLU A 279 43.99 -50.52 39.30
N GLU A 280 44.62 -50.72 38.15
CA GLU A 280 44.22 -50.06 36.86
C GLU A 280 42.83 -50.53 36.44
N TYR A 281 42.45 -51.77 36.66
CA TYR A 281 41.11 -52.29 36.37
C TYR A 281 40.03 -51.49 37.10
N TYR A 282 40.15 -51.36 38.43
CA TYR A 282 39.18 -50.69 39.26
C TYR A 282 39.18 -49.12 38.98
N SER A 283 40.38 -48.57 38.78
CA SER A 283 40.49 -47.16 38.45
C SER A 283 39.79 -46.81 37.13
N THR A 284 39.98 -47.65 36.11
CA THR A 284 39.39 -47.51 34.79
C THR A 284 37.86 -47.65 34.81
N LEU A 285 37.37 -48.72 35.59
CA LEU A 285 35.92 -48.86 35.81
C LEU A 285 35.30 -47.66 36.51
N ARG A 286 35.99 -47.08 37.50
CA ARG A 286 35.49 -45.81 38.13
C ARG A 286 35.41 -44.67 37.17
N ILE A 287 36.36 -44.53 36.24
CA ILE A 287 36.31 -43.50 35.20
C ILE A 287 35.13 -43.72 34.26
N ILE A 288 34.95 -44.95 33.76
CA ILE A 288 33.82 -45.31 32.87
C ILE A 288 32.49 -45.04 33.59
N ALA A 289 32.31 -45.50 34.83
CA ALA A 289 31.10 -45.26 35.62
C ALA A 289 30.85 -43.76 35.86
N GLY A 290 31.91 -42.99 36.12
CA GLY A 290 31.84 -41.53 36.27
C GLY A 290 31.39 -40.81 34.98
N GLN A 291 31.93 -41.23 33.82
CA GLN A 291 31.52 -40.68 32.55
C GLN A 291 30.08 -41.06 32.15
N ALA A 292 29.66 -42.30 32.40
CA ALA A 292 28.29 -42.77 32.20
C ALA A 292 27.29 -41.97 33.06
N LYS A 293 27.58 -41.77 34.34
CA LYS A 293 26.76 -40.93 35.24
C LYS A 293 26.66 -39.48 34.76
N ARG A 294 27.77 -38.93 34.24
CA ARG A 294 27.77 -37.57 33.63
C ARG A 294 26.87 -37.52 32.42
N LEU A 295 26.87 -38.52 31.55
CA LEU A 295 26.04 -38.60 30.36
C LEU A 295 24.56 -38.66 30.71
N LEU A 296 24.17 -39.48 31.72
CA LEU A 296 22.83 -39.55 32.25
C LEU A 296 22.36 -38.19 32.78
N ASN A 297 23.15 -37.50 33.59
CA ASN A 297 22.82 -36.19 34.12
C ASN A 297 22.64 -35.16 33.01
N LEU A 298 23.41 -35.26 31.92
CA LEU A 298 23.26 -34.38 30.74
C LEU A 298 21.93 -34.64 30.01
N ALA A 299 21.60 -35.95 29.82
CA ALA A 299 20.33 -36.37 29.19
C ALA A 299 19.11 -35.95 30.02
N ASP A 300 19.12 -36.13 31.34
CA ASP A 300 18.06 -35.70 32.24
C ASP A 300 17.87 -34.16 32.22
N SER A 301 19.00 -33.43 32.23
CA SER A 301 18.96 -31.96 32.11
C SER A 301 18.33 -31.51 30.80
N MET A 302 18.63 -32.19 29.69
CA MET A 302 18.04 -31.93 28.37
C MET A 302 16.55 -32.25 28.32
N LEU A 303 16.17 -33.43 28.89
CA LEU A 303 14.78 -33.84 28.98
C LEU A 303 13.95 -32.82 29.76
N ASN A 304 14.45 -32.38 30.91
CA ASN A 304 13.80 -31.36 31.73
C ASN A 304 13.61 -30.04 30.97
N LEU A 305 14.62 -29.53 30.25
CA LEU A 305 14.50 -28.34 29.43
C LEU A 305 13.45 -28.49 28.32
N THR A 306 13.36 -29.69 27.70
CA THR A 306 12.40 -29.95 26.62
C THR A 306 10.97 -30.08 27.15
N LEU A 307 10.78 -30.76 28.29
CA LEU A 307 9.46 -30.91 28.93
C LEU A 307 8.90 -29.55 29.38
N MET A 308 9.76 -28.64 29.86
CA MET A 308 9.39 -27.28 30.23
C MET A 308 8.91 -26.42 29.04
N GLN A 309 9.19 -26.84 27.81
CA GLN A 309 8.72 -26.10 26.61
C GLN A 309 7.34 -26.55 26.15
N ASN A 310 6.93 -27.80 26.37
CA ASN A 310 5.80 -28.41 25.66
C ASN A 310 4.61 -28.83 26.57
N ASN A 311 4.73 -28.80 27.90
CA ASN A 311 3.67 -29.26 28.80
C ASN A 311 2.86 -28.11 29.41
N LYS A 312 1.55 -28.35 29.61
CA LYS A 312 0.75 -27.55 30.54
C LYS A 312 1.24 -27.83 31.96
N ILE A 313 1.99 -26.88 32.50
CA ILE A 313 2.53 -26.94 33.85
C ILE A 313 1.42 -26.53 34.80
N GLU A 314 1.05 -27.41 35.70
CA GLU A 314 0.10 -27.12 36.77
C GLU A 314 0.84 -26.39 37.90
N PHE A 315 0.22 -25.31 38.36
CA PHE A 315 0.74 -24.48 39.44
C PHE A 315 -0.16 -24.62 40.66
N GLU A 316 0.47 -24.77 41.83
CA GLU A 316 -0.23 -24.90 43.08
C GLU A 316 0.40 -24.04 44.19
N LYS A 317 -0.28 -23.93 45.32
CA LYS A 317 0.22 -23.21 46.49
C LYS A 317 1.20 -24.09 47.28
N ILE A 318 2.47 -23.74 47.27
CA ILE A 318 3.58 -24.48 47.87
C ILE A 318 4.02 -23.78 49.14
N ASN A 319 4.15 -24.55 50.26
CA ASN A 319 4.81 -24.08 51.45
C ASN A 319 6.33 -24.17 51.25
N LEU A 320 7.01 -23.00 51.19
CA LEU A 320 8.43 -22.91 50.85
C LEU A 320 9.31 -23.59 51.92
N LYS A 321 8.95 -23.52 53.19
CA LYS A 321 9.68 -24.15 54.28
C LYS A 321 9.65 -25.69 54.14
N ASN A 322 8.44 -26.24 53.98
CA ASN A 322 8.29 -27.70 53.85
C ASN A 322 9.05 -28.22 52.62
N LEU A 323 8.99 -27.52 51.49
CA LEU A 323 9.74 -27.87 50.29
C LEU A 323 11.24 -27.90 50.56
N LEU A 324 11.80 -26.85 51.19
CA LEU A 324 13.23 -26.74 51.45
C LEU A 324 13.72 -27.80 52.45
N GLU A 325 12.92 -28.19 53.45
CA GLU A 325 13.26 -29.22 54.44
C GLU A 325 13.20 -30.64 53.84
N ASN A 326 12.36 -30.89 52.83
CA ASN A 326 12.22 -32.20 52.16
C ASN A 326 13.31 -32.48 51.12
N ILE A 327 14.04 -31.47 50.64
CA ILE A 327 15.13 -31.66 49.66
C ILE A 327 16.33 -32.32 50.32
N PRO A 328 16.80 -33.50 49.82
CA PRO A 328 17.97 -34.19 50.37
C PRO A 328 19.27 -33.50 49.91
N PHE A 329 19.68 -32.45 50.58
CA PHE A 329 20.93 -31.77 50.27
C PHE A 329 22.14 -32.62 50.72
N PRO A 330 23.20 -32.69 49.90
CA PRO A 330 24.40 -33.45 50.24
C PRO A 330 25.16 -32.75 51.39
N LYS A 331 25.50 -33.52 52.43
CA LYS A 331 26.46 -33.04 53.45
C LYS A 331 27.86 -33.14 52.88
N ILE A 332 28.55 -31.99 52.79
CA ILE A 332 29.90 -31.89 52.25
C ILE A 332 30.84 -31.52 53.41
N GLU A 333 31.88 -32.30 53.63
CA GLU A 333 32.89 -32.00 54.59
C GLU A 333 33.50 -30.59 54.35
N ASN A 334 33.69 -29.84 55.39
CA ASN A 334 34.24 -28.47 55.37
C ASN A 334 33.37 -27.36 54.71
N ILE A 335 32.08 -27.64 54.42
CA ILE A 335 31.13 -26.65 53.95
C ILE A 335 29.91 -26.63 54.89
N GLY A 336 29.73 -25.52 55.63
CA GLY A 336 28.56 -25.28 56.46
C GLY A 336 27.31 -25.05 55.52
N PHE A 337 26.21 -25.72 55.85
CA PHE A 337 24.95 -25.55 55.13
C PHE A 337 23.85 -25.17 56.10
N ASP A 338 23.12 -24.09 55.82
CA ASP A 338 22.08 -23.56 56.68
C ASP A 338 20.84 -23.16 55.90
N ILE A 339 19.65 -23.46 56.44
CA ILE A 339 18.36 -23.07 55.83
C ILE A 339 17.61 -22.20 56.82
N LYS A 340 17.20 -21.01 56.35
CA LYS A 340 16.40 -20.05 57.10
C LYS A 340 15.11 -19.71 56.35
N CYS A 341 13.99 -20.30 56.76
CA CYS A 341 12.70 -20.05 56.12
C CYS A 341 11.60 -20.06 57.19
N PRO A 342 10.88 -18.96 57.41
CA PRO A 342 9.65 -18.97 58.23
C PRO A 342 8.59 -19.89 57.67
N GLY A 343 7.78 -20.51 58.56
CA GLY A 343 6.78 -21.51 58.16
C GLY A 343 5.53 -20.99 57.46
N ASP A 344 5.37 -19.69 57.41
CA ASP A 344 4.21 -19.01 56.86
C ASP A 344 4.42 -18.43 55.43
N ILE A 345 5.52 -18.84 54.78
CA ILE A 345 5.84 -18.38 53.42
C ILE A 345 5.33 -19.36 52.38
N PHE A 346 4.46 -18.85 51.50
CA PHE A 346 3.89 -19.63 50.40
C PHE A 346 4.23 -18.97 49.04
N ILE A 347 4.52 -19.79 48.06
CA ILE A 347 4.67 -19.41 46.64
C ILE A 347 3.66 -20.15 45.78
N PHE A 348 3.32 -19.61 44.61
CA PHE A 348 2.49 -20.27 43.63
C PHE A 348 3.38 -20.77 42.50
N GLY A 349 3.44 -22.08 42.32
CA GLY A 349 4.36 -22.65 41.36
C GLY A 349 4.13 -24.16 41.17
N ASN A 350 5.06 -24.78 40.44
CA ASN A 350 5.14 -26.23 40.34
C ASN A 350 6.22 -26.72 41.28
N GLU A 351 5.85 -27.62 42.21
CA GLU A 351 6.73 -28.11 43.29
C GLU A 351 8.00 -28.71 42.73
N THR A 352 7.91 -29.62 41.77
CA THR A 352 9.07 -30.32 41.18
C THR A 352 10.03 -29.32 40.47
N LEU A 353 9.50 -28.31 39.82
CA LEU A 353 10.33 -27.28 39.17
C LEU A 353 11.04 -26.40 40.19
N ILE A 354 10.35 -25.99 41.27
CA ILE A 354 10.97 -25.19 42.33
C ILE A 354 12.03 -26.05 43.08
N GLU A 355 11.77 -27.31 43.34
CA GLU A 355 12.76 -28.24 43.87
C GLU A 355 14.02 -28.28 42.96
N SER A 356 13.83 -28.49 41.65
CA SER A 356 14.92 -28.46 40.67
C SER A 356 15.68 -27.15 40.65
N LEU A 357 14.98 -26.00 40.75
CA LEU A 357 15.58 -24.68 40.86
C LEU A 357 16.53 -24.59 42.05
N VAL A 358 16.04 -24.98 43.25
CA VAL A 358 16.82 -24.93 44.50
C VAL A 358 18.02 -25.84 44.44
N ILE A 359 17.83 -27.10 43.97
CA ILE A 359 18.93 -28.06 43.81
C ILE A 359 20.02 -27.51 42.88
N ASN A 360 19.66 -26.94 41.73
CA ASN A 360 20.63 -26.35 40.79
C ASN A 360 21.37 -25.16 41.41
N LEU A 361 20.67 -24.27 42.13
CA LEU A 361 21.30 -23.17 42.83
C LEU A 361 22.28 -23.64 43.89
N VAL A 362 21.87 -24.55 44.76
CA VAL A 362 22.71 -25.08 45.87
C VAL A 362 23.93 -25.83 45.33
N ASN A 363 23.74 -26.69 44.31
CA ASN A 363 24.86 -27.38 43.68
C ASN A 363 25.88 -26.43 43.05
N ASN A 364 25.43 -25.35 42.43
CA ASN A 364 26.32 -24.33 41.90
C ASN A 364 27.12 -23.65 43.01
N ARG A 365 26.51 -23.38 44.19
CA ARG A 365 27.18 -22.80 45.36
C ARG A 365 28.21 -23.75 45.95
N PHE A 366 27.86 -25.02 46.14
CA PHE A 366 28.81 -26.05 46.59
C PHE A 366 30.01 -26.16 45.64
N ASN A 367 29.79 -26.14 44.34
CA ASN A 367 30.89 -26.18 43.37
C ASN A 367 31.77 -24.92 43.42
N ALA A 368 31.21 -23.74 43.69
CA ALA A 368 31.96 -22.53 43.86
C ALA A 368 32.82 -22.55 45.16
N CYS A 369 32.30 -23.10 46.21
CA CYS A 369 33.08 -23.32 47.46
C CYS A 369 34.20 -24.34 47.26
N LYS A 370 33.94 -25.51 46.61
CA LYS A 370 34.98 -26.50 46.31
C LYS A 370 36.11 -25.99 45.42
N ALA A 371 35.85 -24.95 44.62
CA ALA A 371 36.85 -24.33 43.76
C ALA A 371 37.74 -23.32 44.47
N ASP A 372 37.39 -22.93 45.68
CA ASP A 372 38.15 -21.99 46.55
C ASP A 372 39.07 -22.75 47.48
N CYS A 373 40.20 -22.17 47.83
CA CYS A 373 41.17 -22.74 48.75
C CYS A 373 41.01 -22.26 50.22
N LYS A 374 39.91 -21.55 50.51
CA LYS A 374 39.65 -21.01 51.86
C LYS A 374 39.18 -22.13 52.79
N GLU A 375 39.42 -21.97 54.07
CA GLU A 375 38.79 -22.73 55.13
C GLU A 375 37.49 -22.07 55.56
N ASN A 376 36.50 -22.85 56.01
CA ASN A 376 35.19 -22.39 56.48
C ASN A 376 34.26 -21.84 55.40
N HIS A 377 33.97 -22.64 54.38
CA HIS A 377 32.94 -22.33 53.43
C HIS A 377 31.52 -22.44 54.00
N LYS A 378 30.63 -21.55 53.58
CA LYS A 378 29.24 -21.57 53.99
C LYS A 378 28.30 -21.37 52.78
N VAL A 379 27.25 -22.15 52.74
CA VAL A 379 26.12 -22.00 51.81
C VAL A 379 24.85 -21.79 52.63
N MET A 380 24.11 -20.76 52.35
CA MET A 380 22.88 -20.38 53.06
C MET A 380 21.71 -20.29 52.06
N VAL A 381 20.62 -20.95 52.40
CA VAL A 381 19.32 -20.85 51.72
C VAL A 381 18.37 -20.03 52.59
N GLU A 382 17.81 -18.96 52.11
CA GLU A 382 16.95 -18.09 52.90
C GLU A 382 15.66 -17.76 52.15
N GLY A 383 14.50 -17.94 52.80
CA GLY A 383 13.19 -17.49 52.35
C GLY A 383 12.71 -16.33 53.16
N LYS A 384 12.28 -15.24 52.49
CA LYS A 384 11.72 -14.05 53.14
C LYS A 384 10.46 -13.54 52.43
N SER A 385 9.53 -12.98 53.19
CA SER A 385 8.39 -12.26 52.62
C SER A 385 8.52 -10.80 52.95
N ILE A 386 8.58 -9.93 51.91
CA ILE A 386 8.81 -8.50 52.05
C ILE A 386 7.89 -7.78 51.05
N ASN A 387 7.04 -6.87 51.55
CA ASN A 387 6.19 -5.98 50.74
C ASN A 387 5.36 -6.69 49.65
N GLY A 388 4.82 -7.86 49.93
CA GLY A 388 4.02 -8.63 48.99
C GLY A 388 4.84 -9.39 47.95
N TYR A 389 6.12 -9.60 48.18
CA TYR A 389 7.00 -10.46 47.39
C TYR A 389 7.58 -11.53 48.27
N VAL A 390 7.77 -12.72 47.72
CA VAL A 390 8.56 -13.78 48.35
C VAL A 390 9.92 -13.83 47.68
N ILE A 391 10.97 -13.70 48.47
CA ILE A 391 12.35 -13.73 48.02
C ILE A 391 12.98 -15.04 48.51
N LEU A 392 13.37 -15.91 47.59
CA LEU A 392 14.20 -17.06 47.85
C LEU A 392 15.64 -16.71 47.47
N SER A 393 16.56 -16.72 48.41
CA SER A 393 17.98 -16.45 48.16
C SER A 393 18.85 -17.65 48.48
N VAL A 394 19.88 -17.86 47.64
CA VAL A 394 20.93 -18.84 47.88
C VAL A 394 22.28 -18.15 47.78
N GLU A 395 23.04 -18.17 48.88
CA GLU A 395 24.29 -17.44 49.05
C GLU A 395 25.45 -18.37 49.40
N ASP A 396 26.65 -18.07 48.86
CA ASP A 396 27.90 -18.72 49.19
C ASP A 396 29.01 -17.69 49.42
N ASN A 397 30.07 -18.10 50.09
CA ASN A 397 31.30 -17.32 50.29
C ASN A 397 32.51 -17.88 49.48
N GLY A 398 32.24 -18.56 48.34
CA GLY A 398 33.23 -19.16 47.44
C GLY A 398 33.95 -18.16 46.52
N VAL A 399 34.39 -18.64 45.37
CA VAL A 399 35.22 -17.92 44.40
C VAL A 399 34.55 -16.67 43.77
N GLY A 400 33.23 -16.54 43.82
CA GLY A 400 32.46 -15.49 43.17
C GLY A 400 32.58 -15.43 41.66
N MET A 401 32.02 -14.39 41.03
CA MET A 401 31.98 -14.23 39.58
C MET A 401 32.45 -12.82 39.16
N ASN A 402 33.14 -12.72 38.04
CA ASN A 402 33.42 -11.44 37.39
C ASN A 402 32.23 -11.02 36.51
N ARG A 403 32.27 -9.77 35.96
CA ARG A 403 31.17 -9.23 35.15
C ARG A 403 30.82 -10.05 33.90
N GLU A 404 31.83 -10.60 33.23
CA GLU A 404 31.65 -11.41 32.03
C GLU A 404 30.92 -12.72 32.34
N THR A 405 31.38 -13.44 33.42
CA THR A 405 30.73 -14.64 33.92
C THR A 405 29.29 -14.36 34.34
N LEU A 406 29.06 -13.25 35.03
CA LEU A 406 27.74 -12.86 35.51
C LEU A 406 26.76 -12.60 34.33
N ALA A 407 27.22 -11.97 33.25
CA ALA A 407 26.41 -11.72 32.06
C ALA A 407 26.04 -12.99 31.30
N ASN A 408 26.82 -14.06 31.46
CA ASN A 408 26.65 -15.31 30.69
C ASN A 408 26.20 -16.52 31.51
N VAL A 409 26.07 -16.39 32.85
CA VAL A 409 25.80 -17.51 33.75
C VAL A 409 24.49 -18.26 33.45
N SER A 410 23.52 -17.58 32.88
CA SER A 410 22.23 -18.16 32.47
C SER A 410 22.23 -18.76 31.04
N ARG A 411 23.32 -18.61 30.27
CA ARG A 411 23.39 -19.19 28.92
C ARG A 411 23.65 -20.72 29.00
N PRO A 412 22.98 -21.52 28.17
CA PRO A 412 23.22 -22.96 28.09
C PRO A 412 24.69 -23.25 27.76
N PHE A 413 25.29 -24.27 28.44
CA PHE A 413 26.65 -24.73 28.25
C PHE A 413 27.75 -23.71 28.58
N TYR A 414 27.40 -22.52 29.15
CA TYR A 414 28.40 -21.56 29.56
C TYR A 414 29.15 -22.01 30.80
N ARG A 415 30.47 -21.90 30.76
CA ARG A 415 31.37 -22.30 31.84
C ARG A 415 32.56 -21.34 31.92
N ARG A 416 32.91 -20.90 33.15
CA ARG A 416 34.04 -19.96 33.39
C ARG A 416 35.39 -20.60 33.01
N ASP A 417 35.66 -21.87 33.40
CA ASP A 417 36.91 -22.60 33.20
C ASP A 417 36.63 -24.01 32.70
N VAL A 418 36.83 -24.25 31.41
CA VAL A 418 36.54 -25.54 30.76
C VAL A 418 37.39 -26.69 31.36
N ALA A 419 38.65 -26.42 31.76
CA ALA A 419 39.56 -27.46 32.26
C ALA A 419 39.30 -27.85 33.70
N ARG A 420 39.02 -26.90 34.60
CA ARG A 420 38.81 -27.15 36.05
C ARG A 420 37.41 -27.71 36.34
N SER A 421 36.42 -27.29 35.59
CA SER A 421 35.05 -27.73 35.80
C SER A 421 34.75 -29.11 35.19
N ARG A 422 35.62 -29.67 34.32
CA ARG A 422 35.51 -31.06 33.86
C ARG A 422 35.71 -32.07 34.99
N LYS A 423 36.53 -31.74 36.01
CA LYS A 423 36.71 -32.59 37.22
C LYS A 423 35.47 -32.58 38.13
N ASN A 424 34.67 -31.53 38.12
CA ASN A 424 33.51 -31.36 39.01
C ASN A 424 32.14 -31.71 38.35
N GLY A 425 32.10 -32.27 37.14
CA GLY A 425 30.96 -33.00 36.56
C GLY A 425 29.78 -32.16 36.02
N GLY A 426 29.82 -30.85 36.04
CA GLY A 426 28.66 -30.04 35.56
C GLY A 426 28.65 -29.85 34.05
N ALA A 427 27.52 -30.02 33.39
CA ALA A 427 27.33 -29.85 31.95
C ALA A 427 27.15 -28.37 31.49
N GLY A 428 27.14 -27.40 32.41
CA GLY A 428 26.88 -26.00 32.09
C GLY A 428 25.41 -25.66 31.77
N LEU A 429 24.50 -26.59 32.10
CA LEU A 429 23.06 -26.41 31.88
C LEU A 429 22.31 -25.85 33.10
N GLY A 430 22.90 -25.95 34.32
CA GLY A 430 22.23 -25.52 35.54
C GLY A 430 21.77 -24.08 35.55
N GLY A 431 22.57 -23.16 35.01
CA GLY A 431 22.18 -21.74 34.87
C GLY A 431 21.00 -21.50 33.95
N SER A 432 20.95 -22.19 32.83
CA SER A 432 19.83 -22.09 31.88
C SER A 432 18.54 -22.77 32.40
N ILE A 433 18.67 -23.84 33.17
CA ILE A 433 17.52 -24.48 33.85
C ILE A 433 16.93 -23.51 34.89
N ILE A 434 17.78 -22.88 35.71
CA ILE A 434 17.38 -21.86 36.70
C ILE A 434 16.61 -20.76 36.00
N GLN A 435 17.17 -20.16 34.92
CA GLN A 435 16.53 -19.09 34.20
C GLN A 435 15.18 -19.48 33.62
N LYS A 436 15.09 -20.67 32.99
CA LYS A 436 13.85 -21.17 32.39
C LYS A 436 12.74 -21.39 33.43
N ILE A 437 13.09 -21.92 34.61
CA ILE A 437 12.12 -22.11 35.70
C ILE A 437 11.64 -20.75 36.22
N VAL A 438 12.54 -19.81 36.40
CA VAL A 438 12.20 -18.44 36.82
C VAL A 438 11.24 -17.77 35.81
N ASP A 439 11.53 -17.89 34.51
CA ASP A 439 10.70 -17.34 33.45
C ASP A 439 9.30 -17.96 33.44
N LEU A 440 9.20 -19.29 33.59
CA LEU A 440 7.93 -20.01 33.68
C LEU A 440 7.08 -19.58 34.87
N HIS A 441 7.70 -19.27 36.00
CA HIS A 441 7.04 -18.76 37.21
C HIS A 441 6.82 -17.27 37.21
N ARG A 442 7.16 -16.57 36.10
CA ARG A 442 7.11 -15.08 36.00
C ARG A 442 7.81 -14.38 37.18
N ALA A 443 8.83 -15.03 37.72
CA ALA A 443 9.65 -14.52 38.78
C ALA A 443 10.82 -13.69 38.21
N LYS A 444 11.55 -12.99 39.08
CA LYS A 444 12.73 -12.22 38.68
C LYS A 444 13.98 -12.85 39.36
N LEU A 445 15.01 -13.11 38.54
CA LEU A 445 16.30 -13.63 39.01
C LEU A 445 17.31 -12.48 39.05
N GLN A 446 18.01 -12.33 40.18
CA GLN A 446 19.08 -11.37 40.37
C GLN A 446 20.32 -12.08 40.98
N TYR A 447 21.50 -11.76 40.48
CA TYR A 447 22.77 -12.24 40.99
C TYR A 447 23.58 -11.09 41.54
N PHE A 448 24.10 -11.26 42.74
CA PHE A 448 25.06 -10.36 43.40
C PHE A 448 26.35 -11.14 43.63
N SER A 449 27.42 -10.76 42.93
CA SER A 449 28.70 -11.50 43.03
C SER A 449 29.89 -10.60 42.80
N LYS A 450 30.98 -10.88 43.54
CA LYS A 450 32.29 -10.28 43.32
C LYS A 450 33.35 -11.38 43.43
N PRO A 451 34.42 -11.30 42.60
CA PRO A 451 35.53 -12.28 42.71
C PRO A 451 36.09 -12.36 44.13
N GLY A 452 36.22 -13.58 44.67
CA GLY A 452 36.73 -13.85 46.01
C GLY A 452 35.78 -13.53 47.16
N GLN A 453 34.56 -13.04 46.93
CA GLN A 453 33.59 -12.69 47.98
C GLN A 453 32.35 -13.61 47.98
N GLY A 454 32.25 -14.55 47.02
CA GLY A 454 31.11 -15.41 46.89
C GLY A 454 30.03 -14.88 45.96
N THR A 455 28.87 -15.54 45.96
CA THR A 455 27.71 -15.20 45.11
C THR A 455 26.42 -15.37 45.89
N LYS A 456 25.52 -14.40 45.74
CA LYS A 456 24.11 -14.49 46.15
C LYS A 456 23.21 -14.44 44.91
N ALA A 457 22.34 -15.46 44.80
CA ALA A 457 21.25 -15.45 43.81
C ALA A 457 19.92 -15.20 44.54
N GLU A 458 19.13 -14.28 44.05
CA GLU A 458 17.80 -13.97 44.58
C GLU A 458 16.74 -14.19 43.51
N ILE A 459 15.73 -14.98 43.86
CA ILE A 459 14.54 -15.22 43.06
C ILE A 459 13.37 -14.54 43.76
N ILE A 460 12.74 -13.60 43.03
CA ILE A 460 11.66 -12.78 43.54
C ILE A 460 10.35 -13.25 42.93
N PHE A 461 9.51 -13.90 43.72
CA PHE A 461 8.17 -14.32 43.34
C PHE A 461 7.15 -13.26 43.74
N THR A 462 6.16 -13.00 42.87
CA THR A 462 5.02 -12.13 43.20
C THR A 462 4.05 -12.95 44.07
N THR A 463 3.67 -12.47 45.25
CA THR A 463 2.59 -13.10 46.00
C THR A 463 1.27 -12.90 45.29
N LEU A 464 0.47 -13.95 45.15
CA LEU A 464 -0.93 -13.81 44.74
C LEU A 464 -1.67 -12.96 45.76
N LYS A 465 -2.31 -11.91 45.28
CA LYS A 465 -3.37 -11.24 46.02
C LYS A 465 -4.60 -12.11 46.03
#